data_b9c611e2703e102a1996f06ecc04b578
#
_entry.id   b9c611e2703e102a1996f06ecc04b578
#
_cell.length_a   1.000
_cell.length_b   1.000
_cell.length_c   1.000
_cell.angle_alpha   90.00
_cell.angle_beta   90.00
_cell.angle_gamma   90.00
#
_symmetry.space_group_name_H-M   'P 1'
#
loop_
_entity.id
_entity.type
_entity.pdbx_description
1 polymer ?
#
loop_
_entity_poly.entity_id
_entity_poly.type
_entity_poly.pdbx_seq_one_letter_code
_entity_poly.pdbx_strand_id
1 'polypeptide(L)'
;VLFTPADEHIARYRHALSGPYPLKKTMMLSMGAQKNGLYASITRFVSFGRPEEVFLSAQEKTCQVAAMLYSETRPGKQYGTLFAQLKRCYAKVGAGEQIALHHQGGMGGFQTRENRLTPDLPGQVQAHQLYAWNPSVTGFKSEDMLLVGENENRILTRTEIFPHKTFYYKDQAWDMPQVLIL
;
A
#
# COMPACT_ATOMS: atom_id res chain seq x y z
N VAL A 1 10.77 -6.56 -11.62
CA VAL A 1 11.74 -5.80 -10.79
C VAL A 1 11.46 -6.10 -9.34
N LEU A 2 12.50 -6.37 -8.57
CA LEU A 2 12.47 -6.56 -7.11
C LEU A 2 13.43 -5.56 -6.46
N PHE A 3 12.96 -4.79 -5.49
CA PHE A 3 13.76 -3.91 -4.66
C PHE A 3 13.77 -4.46 -3.24
N THR A 4 14.97 -4.51 -2.64
CA THR A 4 15.21 -5.07 -1.30
C THR A 4 16.00 -4.10 -0.42
N PRO A 5 15.51 -2.84 -0.22
CA PRO A 5 16.17 -1.94 0.72
C PRO A 5 16.01 -2.45 2.15
N ALA A 6 16.99 -2.10 3.00
CA ALA A 6 17.05 -2.58 4.37
C ALA A 6 17.23 -1.43 5.38
N ASP A 7 16.78 -1.67 6.59
CA ASP A 7 17.02 -0.88 7.79
C ASP A 7 16.71 0.62 7.60
N GLU A 8 17.65 1.51 7.92
CA GLU A 8 17.49 2.97 7.82
C GLU A 8 17.14 3.47 6.42
N HIS A 9 17.49 2.73 5.36
CA HIS A 9 17.15 3.12 3.98
C HIS A 9 15.66 3.07 3.70
N ILE A 10 14.93 2.17 4.38
CA ILE A 10 13.47 2.05 4.28
C ILE A 10 12.79 3.33 4.80
N ALA A 11 13.28 3.88 5.91
CA ALA A 11 12.73 5.10 6.51
C ALA A 11 13.18 6.37 5.76
N ARG A 12 14.39 6.35 5.19
CA ARG A 12 15.00 7.52 4.55
C ARG A 12 14.39 7.81 3.17
N TYR A 13 14.03 6.77 2.41
CA TYR A 13 13.55 6.91 1.04
C TYR A 13 12.24 6.19 0.82
N ARG A 14 11.25 6.86 0.21
CA ARG A 14 9.94 6.24 -0.13
C ARG A 14 10.04 5.19 -1.25
N HIS A 15 10.96 5.41 -2.18
CA HIS A 15 11.35 4.47 -3.23
C HIS A 15 12.80 4.05 -3.00
N ALA A 16 13.05 3.42 -1.86
CA ALA A 16 14.37 2.95 -1.53
C ALA A 16 14.83 1.87 -2.50
N LEU A 17 16.03 2.02 -3.01
CA LEU A 17 16.67 1.05 -3.90
C LEU A 17 17.50 0.07 -3.09
N SER A 18 17.68 -1.12 -3.64
CA SER A 18 18.68 -2.07 -3.14
C SER A 18 20.07 -1.48 -3.28
N GLY A 19 20.95 -1.75 -2.33
CA GLY A 19 22.33 -1.24 -2.33
C GLY A 19 23.29 -2.24 -1.69
N PRO A 20 24.61 -2.01 -1.81
CA PRO A 20 25.65 -2.89 -1.28
C PRO A 20 25.88 -2.65 0.23
N TYR A 21 24.81 -2.57 1.00
CA TYR A 21 24.85 -2.43 2.45
C TYR A 21 24.33 -3.70 3.12
N PRO A 22 24.90 -4.10 4.27
CA PRO A 22 24.46 -5.29 4.96
C PRO A 22 23.07 -5.10 5.55
N LEU A 23 22.24 -6.14 5.46
CA LEU A 23 21.01 -6.24 6.21
C LEU A 23 21.34 -6.47 7.69
N LYS A 24 20.82 -5.61 8.57
CA LYS A 24 21.00 -5.74 10.03
C LYS A 24 19.77 -6.35 10.69
N LYS A 25 18.59 -5.87 10.33
CA LYS A 25 17.36 -6.26 11.01
C LYS A 25 16.14 -6.37 10.09
N THR A 26 15.78 -5.32 9.36
CA THR A 26 14.53 -5.27 8.60
C THR A 26 14.79 -5.08 7.12
N MET A 27 14.08 -5.82 6.29
CA MET A 27 14.13 -5.72 4.84
C MET A 27 12.74 -5.49 4.29
N MET A 28 12.61 -4.56 3.36
CA MET A 28 11.43 -4.38 2.52
C MET A 28 11.60 -5.19 1.23
N LEU A 29 10.61 -5.96 0.86
CA LEU A 29 10.49 -6.65 -0.41
C LEU A 29 9.44 -5.91 -1.24
N SER A 30 9.86 -5.08 -2.18
CA SER A 30 8.95 -4.35 -3.08
C SER A 30 9.12 -4.88 -4.50
N MET A 31 8.09 -5.51 -5.03
CA MET A 31 8.14 -6.21 -6.31
C MET A 31 7.10 -5.67 -7.30
N GLY A 32 7.53 -5.46 -8.54
CA GLY A 32 6.68 -5.30 -9.70
C GLY A 32 6.92 -6.46 -10.67
N ALA A 33 5.90 -7.24 -10.95
CA ALA A 33 5.95 -8.34 -11.92
C ALA A 33 5.02 -8.06 -13.10
N GLN A 34 5.40 -8.55 -14.28
CA GLN A 34 4.56 -8.48 -15.48
C GLN A 34 4.36 -9.88 -16.05
N LYS A 35 3.13 -10.20 -16.40
CA LYS A 35 2.79 -11.43 -17.12
C LYS A 35 1.67 -11.15 -18.12
N ASN A 36 1.87 -11.55 -19.37
CA ASN A 36 0.90 -11.34 -20.46
C ASN A 36 0.45 -9.86 -20.61
N GLY A 37 1.37 -8.93 -20.39
CA GLY A 37 1.12 -7.49 -20.45
C GLY A 37 0.59 -6.86 -19.16
N LEU A 38 0.04 -7.64 -18.24
CA LEU A 38 -0.50 -7.11 -16.97
C LEU A 38 0.57 -7.01 -15.89
N TYR A 39 0.56 -5.89 -15.18
CA TYR A 39 1.44 -5.64 -14.04
C TYR A 39 0.77 -5.97 -12.71
N ALA A 40 1.55 -6.58 -11.81
CA ALA A 40 1.20 -6.73 -10.41
C ALA A 40 2.28 -6.08 -9.53
N SER A 41 1.86 -5.38 -8.50
CA SER A 41 2.75 -4.71 -7.54
C SER A 41 2.43 -5.20 -6.13
N ILE A 42 3.49 -5.45 -5.35
CA ILE A 42 3.37 -5.95 -3.97
C ILE A 42 4.53 -5.42 -3.12
N THR A 43 4.26 -5.10 -1.87
CA THR A 43 5.31 -4.83 -0.88
C THR A 43 5.08 -5.66 0.37
N ARG A 44 6.16 -6.27 0.87
CA ARG A 44 6.18 -7.06 2.10
C ARG A 44 7.41 -6.70 2.94
N PHE A 45 7.37 -7.06 4.23
CA PHE A 45 8.48 -6.81 5.14
C PHE A 45 8.87 -8.07 5.90
N VAL A 46 10.18 -8.25 6.07
CA VAL A 46 10.77 -9.30 6.89
C VAL A 46 11.64 -8.64 7.95
N SER A 47 11.62 -9.16 9.19
CA SER A 47 12.46 -8.66 10.26
C SER A 47 13.12 -9.82 11.01
N PHE A 48 14.43 -9.72 11.25
CA PHE A 48 15.17 -10.62 12.12
C PHE A 48 15.03 -10.15 13.57
N GLY A 49 14.11 -10.81 14.29
CA GLY A 49 13.65 -10.39 15.60
C GLY A 49 12.61 -9.27 15.56
N ARG A 50 12.08 -8.89 16.73
CA ARG A 50 10.99 -7.92 16.86
C ARG A 50 11.38 -6.55 16.31
N PRO A 51 10.61 -5.96 15.37
CA PRO A 51 10.82 -4.59 14.91
C PRO A 51 10.69 -3.58 16.06
N GLU A 52 11.21 -2.37 15.81
CA GLU A 52 11.06 -1.25 16.73
C GLU A 52 9.61 -0.73 16.76
N GLU A 53 9.20 -0.12 17.88
CA GLU A 53 7.84 0.41 18.06
C GLU A 53 7.50 1.49 17.02
N VAL A 54 8.46 2.28 16.58
CA VAL A 54 8.26 3.26 15.50
C VAL A 54 7.85 2.60 14.18
N PHE A 55 8.46 1.45 13.84
CA PHE A 55 8.09 0.66 12.67
C PHE A 55 6.68 0.07 12.82
N LEU A 56 6.37 -0.53 13.97
CA LEU A 56 5.05 -1.13 14.25
C LEU A 56 3.95 -0.07 14.24
N SER A 57 4.22 1.13 14.76
CA SER A 57 3.30 2.27 14.67
C SER A 57 3.07 2.73 13.24
N ALA A 58 4.14 2.80 12.42
CA ALA A 58 4.03 3.14 11.01
C ALA A 58 3.21 2.08 10.23
N GLN A 59 3.43 0.79 10.52
CA GLN A 59 2.66 -0.33 9.97
C GLN A 59 1.18 -0.18 10.30
N GLU A 60 0.83 0.00 11.57
CA GLU A 60 -0.57 0.15 12.02
C GLU A 60 -1.28 1.30 11.28
N LYS A 61 -0.68 2.48 11.28
CA LYS A 61 -1.22 3.67 10.60
C LYS A 61 -1.40 3.44 9.10
N THR A 62 -0.40 2.85 8.45
CA THR A 62 -0.42 2.60 7.01
C THR A 62 -1.49 1.58 6.63
N CYS A 63 -1.64 0.49 7.41
CA CYS A 63 -2.67 -0.51 7.18
C CYS A 63 -4.09 0.07 7.36
N GLN A 64 -4.31 0.98 8.32
CA GLN A 64 -5.58 1.69 8.46
C GLN A 64 -5.90 2.56 7.24
N VAL A 65 -4.90 3.25 6.69
CA VAL A 65 -5.06 4.03 5.45
C VAL A 65 -5.36 3.11 4.27
N ALA A 66 -4.68 1.97 4.15
CA ALA A 66 -4.93 0.99 3.09
C ALA A 66 -6.35 0.41 3.19
N ALA A 67 -6.83 0.06 4.38
CA ALA A 67 -8.19 -0.42 4.61
C ALA A 67 -9.24 0.59 4.13
N MET A 68 -9.02 1.89 4.40
CA MET A 68 -9.86 2.95 3.88
C MET A 68 -9.86 2.99 2.35
N LEU A 69 -8.68 2.95 1.71
CA LEU A 69 -8.56 2.95 0.24
C LEU A 69 -9.30 1.75 -0.37
N TYR A 70 -9.11 0.55 0.18
CA TYR A 70 -9.76 -0.65 -0.33
C TYR A 70 -11.28 -0.60 -0.18
N SER A 71 -11.78 0.00 0.90
CA SER A 71 -13.20 0.16 1.15
C SER A 71 -13.85 1.24 0.28
N GLU A 72 -13.16 2.36 0.07
CA GLU A 72 -13.72 3.52 -0.64
C GLU A 72 -13.50 3.50 -2.16
N THR A 73 -12.66 2.60 -2.67
CA THR A 73 -12.47 2.38 -4.11
C THR A 73 -13.64 1.57 -4.64
N ARG A 74 -14.76 2.24 -4.93
CA ARG A 74 -16.02 1.63 -5.35
C ARG A 74 -16.50 2.21 -6.68
N PRO A 75 -17.22 1.45 -7.52
CA PRO A 75 -17.80 2.00 -8.74
C PRO A 75 -18.56 3.30 -8.49
N GLY A 76 -18.35 4.30 -9.34
CA GLY A 76 -18.93 5.64 -9.23
C GLY A 76 -18.22 6.60 -8.28
N LYS A 77 -17.23 6.14 -7.49
CA LYS A 77 -16.46 7.03 -6.62
C LYS A 77 -15.58 7.96 -7.44
N GLN A 78 -15.81 9.27 -7.33
CA GLN A 78 -14.97 10.30 -7.96
C GLN A 78 -13.56 10.31 -7.35
N TYR A 79 -12.54 10.41 -8.18
CA TYR A 79 -11.14 10.38 -7.71
C TYR A 79 -10.80 11.53 -6.76
N GLY A 80 -11.27 12.76 -7.06
CA GLY A 80 -11.08 13.89 -6.15
C GLY A 80 -11.73 13.68 -4.78
N THR A 81 -12.91 13.03 -4.73
CA THR A 81 -13.56 12.67 -3.46
C THR A 81 -12.77 11.61 -2.70
N LEU A 82 -12.27 10.59 -3.41
CA LEU A 82 -11.42 9.55 -2.83
C LEU A 82 -10.13 10.14 -2.25
N PHE A 83 -9.48 11.06 -2.98
CA PHE A 83 -8.28 11.76 -2.50
C PHE A 83 -8.57 12.61 -1.25
N ALA A 84 -9.68 13.33 -1.23
CA ALA A 84 -10.07 14.12 -0.06
C ALA A 84 -10.35 13.23 1.17
N GLN A 85 -10.94 12.06 0.99
CA GLN A 85 -11.13 11.08 2.06
C GLN A 85 -9.79 10.51 2.54
N LEU A 86 -8.88 10.20 1.61
CA LEU A 86 -7.54 9.74 1.90
C LEU A 86 -6.77 10.74 2.77
N LYS A 87 -6.80 12.03 2.42
CA LYS A 87 -6.19 13.10 3.21
C LYS A 87 -6.74 13.17 4.64
N ARG A 88 -8.07 13.05 4.79
CA ARG A 88 -8.70 12.98 6.12
C ARG A 88 -8.30 11.74 6.91
N CYS A 89 -8.15 10.59 6.24
CA CYS A 89 -7.72 9.37 6.90
C CYS A 89 -6.28 9.47 7.42
N TYR A 90 -5.35 10.00 6.62
CA TYR A 90 -3.98 10.27 7.06
C TYR A 90 -3.94 11.22 8.28
N ALA A 91 -4.74 12.29 8.28
CA ALA A 91 -4.84 13.19 9.42
C ALA A 91 -5.38 12.47 10.67
N LYS A 92 -6.42 11.63 10.51
CA LYS A 92 -7.04 10.87 11.61
C LYS A 92 -6.06 9.89 12.27
N VAL A 93 -5.17 9.27 11.51
CA VAL A 93 -4.14 8.36 12.07
C VAL A 93 -2.90 9.12 12.58
N GLY A 94 -2.91 10.45 12.60
CA GLY A 94 -1.80 11.28 13.06
C GLY A 94 -0.58 11.21 12.12
N ALA A 95 -0.83 11.18 10.80
CA ALA A 95 0.19 11.11 9.76
C ALA A 95 -0.12 12.02 8.56
N GLY A 96 -0.79 13.16 8.80
CA GLY A 96 -1.35 14.02 7.75
C GLY A 96 -0.33 14.53 6.74
N GLU A 97 0.89 14.87 7.17
CA GLU A 97 1.98 15.33 6.31
C GLU A 97 2.56 14.23 5.40
N GLN A 98 2.38 12.96 5.77
CA GLN A 98 2.97 11.82 5.05
C GLN A 98 2.39 11.64 3.65
N ILE A 99 1.16 12.10 3.42
CA ILE A 99 0.51 12.00 2.09
C ILE A 99 1.27 12.77 1.00
N ALA A 100 1.97 13.85 1.35
CA ALA A 100 2.75 14.66 0.42
C ALA A 100 4.10 14.03 0.05
N LEU A 101 4.57 13.06 0.82
CA LEU A 101 5.91 12.49 0.67
C LEU A 101 5.97 11.33 -0.33
N HIS A 102 4.83 10.82 -0.77
CA HIS A 102 4.75 9.68 -1.68
C HIS A 102 3.42 9.67 -2.43
N HIS A 103 3.41 9.22 -3.69
CA HIS A 103 2.14 8.96 -4.38
C HIS A 103 1.44 7.74 -3.75
N GLN A 104 0.12 7.78 -3.72
CA GLN A 104 -0.65 6.77 -2.98
C GLN A 104 -1.04 5.54 -3.81
N GLY A 105 -0.59 5.50 -5.07
CA GLY A 105 -1.00 4.50 -6.04
C GLY A 105 -2.03 5.04 -7.02
N GLY A 106 -2.74 4.13 -7.65
CA GLY A 106 -3.74 4.44 -8.65
C GLY A 106 -4.14 3.22 -9.46
N MET A 107 -4.86 3.44 -10.55
CA MET A 107 -5.28 2.39 -11.45
C MET A 107 -4.05 1.74 -12.10
N GLY A 108 -3.96 0.43 -12.04
CA GLY A 108 -2.96 -0.39 -12.71
C GLY A 108 -3.58 -1.23 -13.81
N GLY A 109 -2.75 -1.89 -14.59
CA GLY A 109 -3.20 -2.72 -15.70
C GLY A 109 -2.04 -3.09 -16.60
N PHE A 110 -1.98 -2.55 -17.81
CA PHE A 110 -0.88 -2.75 -18.76
C PHE A 110 0.35 -1.90 -18.43
N GLN A 111 0.21 -0.95 -17.51
CA GLN A 111 1.31 -0.22 -16.90
C GLN A 111 1.29 -0.43 -15.39
N THR A 112 2.41 -0.15 -14.72
CA THR A 112 2.48 -0.21 -13.25
C THR A 112 1.46 0.74 -12.61
N ARG A 113 1.19 1.86 -13.26
CA ARG A 113 0.11 2.82 -12.97
C ARG A 113 -0.34 3.46 -14.28
N GLU A 114 -1.57 3.19 -14.72
CA GLU A 114 -2.22 3.88 -15.84
C GLU A 114 -2.48 5.35 -15.47
N ASN A 115 -2.85 5.58 -14.22
CA ASN A 115 -2.92 6.89 -13.62
C ASN A 115 -2.52 6.81 -12.14
N ARG A 116 -2.20 7.96 -11.56
CA ARG A 116 -1.95 8.10 -10.11
C ARG A 116 -3.05 8.93 -9.49
N LEU A 117 -3.52 8.51 -8.33
CA LEU A 117 -4.51 9.29 -7.59
C LEU A 117 -3.93 10.63 -7.16
N THR A 118 -4.50 11.70 -7.68
CA THR A 118 -4.20 13.10 -7.31
C THR A 118 -5.51 13.84 -7.01
N PRO A 119 -5.46 15.00 -6.33
CA PRO A 119 -6.67 15.76 -6.06
C PRO A 119 -7.43 16.18 -7.32
N ASP A 120 -6.71 16.41 -8.42
CA ASP A 120 -7.23 16.94 -9.68
C ASP A 120 -7.44 15.87 -10.75
N LEU A 121 -7.23 14.59 -10.41
CA LEU A 121 -7.45 13.48 -11.35
C LEU A 121 -8.93 13.45 -11.75
N PRO A 122 -9.28 13.63 -13.04
CA PRO A 122 -10.66 13.57 -13.49
C PRO A 122 -11.19 12.15 -13.56
N GLY A 123 -12.52 12.00 -13.45
CA GLY A 123 -13.21 10.73 -13.61
C GLY A 123 -13.47 10.01 -12.30
N GLN A 124 -13.84 8.76 -12.42
CA GLN A 124 -14.33 7.95 -11.31
C GLN A 124 -13.87 6.50 -11.45
N VAL A 125 -13.90 5.80 -10.32
CA VAL A 125 -13.68 4.35 -10.23
C VAL A 125 -14.80 3.62 -11.00
N GLN A 126 -14.43 2.57 -11.73
CA GLN A 126 -15.36 1.68 -12.40
C GLN A 126 -15.18 0.23 -11.91
N ALA A 127 -16.22 -0.58 -12.06
CA ALA A 127 -16.14 -2.02 -11.81
C ALA A 127 -15.11 -2.67 -12.75
N HIS A 128 -14.53 -3.75 -12.31
CA HIS A 128 -13.52 -4.56 -13.02
C HIS A 128 -12.18 -3.85 -13.28
N GLN A 129 -11.96 -2.67 -12.69
CA GLN A 129 -10.64 -2.02 -12.71
C GLN A 129 -9.71 -2.60 -11.64
N LEU A 130 -8.42 -2.61 -11.96
CA LEU A 130 -7.34 -2.94 -11.03
C LEU A 130 -6.75 -1.66 -10.45
N TYR A 131 -6.48 -1.68 -9.16
CA TYR A 131 -5.76 -0.60 -8.48
C TYR A 131 -4.57 -1.17 -7.73
N ALA A 132 -3.42 -0.55 -7.90
CA ALA A 132 -2.26 -0.79 -7.07
C ALA A 132 -2.14 0.35 -6.06
N TRP A 133 -2.69 0.15 -4.88
CA TRP A 133 -2.59 1.10 -3.78
C TRP A 133 -1.31 0.88 -2.99
N ASN A 134 -0.58 1.95 -2.70
CA ASN A 134 0.68 1.90 -1.95
C ASN A 134 0.83 3.02 -0.92
N PRO A 135 -0.17 3.23 -0.03
CA PRO A 135 -0.03 4.20 1.05
C PRO A 135 1.21 3.90 1.90
N SER A 136 1.81 4.95 2.46
CA SER A 136 3.01 4.82 3.26
C SER A 136 3.10 5.86 4.37
N VAL A 137 3.62 5.43 5.51
CA VAL A 137 4.15 6.28 6.57
C VAL A 137 5.63 6.01 6.67
N THR A 138 6.43 6.99 7.07
CA THR A 138 7.90 6.82 7.17
C THR A 138 8.27 5.51 7.87
N GLY A 139 9.01 4.67 7.18
CA GLY A 139 9.44 3.34 7.65
C GLY A 139 8.54 2.18 7.22
N PHE A 140 7.32 2.42 6.72
CA PHE A 140 6.44 1.35 6.28
C PHE A 140 5.61 1.75 5.05
N LYS A 141 5.37 0.78 4.15
CA LYS A 141 4.51 0.89 2.97
C LYS A 141 3.62 -0.34 2.86
N SER A 142 2.32 -0.16 2.69
CA SER A 142 1.41 -1.23 2.31
C SER A 142 1.19 -1.16 0.81
N GLU A 143 1.39 -2.26 0.09
CA GLU A 143 1.15 -2.31 -1.36
C GLU A 143 0.56 -3.63 -1.77
N ASP A 144 -0.63 -3.57 -2.36
CA ASP A 144 -1.36 -4.69 -2.92
C ASP A 144 -2.19 -4.28 -4.13
N MET A 145 -2.51 -5.28 -4.97
CA MET A 145 -3.44 -5.12 -6.08
C MET A 145 -4.87 -5.37 -5.62
N LEU A 146 -5.73 -4.41 -5.85
CA LEU A 146 -7.15 -4.46 -5.58
C LEU A 146 -7.93 -4.60 -6.89
N LEU A 147 -8.75 -5.63 -7.02
CA LEU A 147 -9.76 -5.73 -8.06
C LEU A 147 -11.07 -5.13 -7.55
N VAL A 148 -11.58 -4.14 -8.26
CA VAL A 148 -12.88 -3.53 -7.97
C VAL A 148 -13.98 -4.41 -8.54
N GLY A 149 -14.83 -4.95 -7.67
CA GLY A 149 -16.03 -5.66 -8.06
C GLY A 149 -17.26 -4.73 -8.15
N GLU A 150 -18.36 -5.23 -8.65
CA GLU A 150 -19.62 -4.51 -8.66
C GLU A 150 -20.14 -4.26 -7.23
N ASN A 151 -20.07 -5.27 -6.38
CA ASN A 151 -20.54 -5.26 -5.01
C ASN A 151 -19.41 -5.38 -3.99
N GLU A 152 -18.36 -6.12 -4.31
CA GLU A 152 -17.29 -6.50 -3.39
C GLU A 152 -15.92 -6.38 -4.04
N ASN A 153 -14.97 -5.76 -3.35
CA ASN A 153 -13.59 -5.67 -3.79
C ASN A 153 -12.77 -6.86 -3.31
N ARG A 154 -11.71 -7.19 -4.05
CA ARG A 154 -10.84 -8.32 -3.72
C ARG A 154 -9.36 -7.95 -3.85
N ILE A 155 -8.56 -8.28 -2.83
CA ILE A 155 -7.09 -8.22 -2.91
C ILE A 155 -6.60 -9.44 -3.68
N LEU A 156 -5.86 -9.22 -4.76
CA LEU A 156 -5.34 -10.28 -5.64
C LEU A 156 -3.95 -10.77 -5.23
N THR A 157 -3.21 -9.98 -4.47
CA THR A 157 -1.81 -10.24 -4.11
C THR A 157 -1.65 -10.74 -2.67
N ARG A 158 -2.68 -11.35 -2.10
CA ARG A 158 -2.61 -11.97 -0.77
C ARG A 158 -1.50 -13.04 -0.74
N THR A 159 -0.72 -13.05 0.32
CA THR A 159 0.39 -13.99 0.55
C THR A 159 0.16 -14.75 1.85
N GLU A 160 0.11 -16.08 1.80
CA GLU A 160 -0.22 -16.92 2.96
C GLU A 160 0.90 -17.04 4.00
N ILE A 161 2.17 -16.95 3.54
CA ILE A 161 3.35 -17.07 4.41
C ILE A 161 3.56 -15.89 5.37
N PHE A 162 2.94 -14.74 5.08
CA PHE A 162 3.01 -13.57 5.96
C PHE A 162 1.87 -13.59 6.98
N PRO A 163 2.13 -13.22 8.24
CA PRO A 163 1.06 -13.07 9.21
C PRO A 163 0.10 -11.95 8.74
N HIS A 164 -1.16 -12.06 9.13
CA HIS A 164 -2.19 -11.08 8.80
C HIS A 164 -2.83 -10.53 10.07
N LYS A 165 -3.23 -9.26 10.02
CA LYS A 165 -4.07 -8.60 11.01
C LYS A 165 -5.26 -7.97 10.32
N THR A 166 -6.44 -8.15 10.89
CA THR A 166 -7.67 -7.55 10.34
C THR A 166 -7.78 -6.09 10.75
N PHE A 167 -7.99 -5.24 9.75
CA PHE A 167 -8.28 -3.82 9.91
C PHE A 167 -9.69 -3.51 9.44
N TYR A 168 -10.39 -2.69 10.20
CA TYR A 168 -11.76 -2.33 9.90
C TYR A 168 -11.83 -0.88 9.39
N TYR A 169 -12.62 -0.70 8.34
CA TYR A 169 -13.04 0.62 7.89
C TYR A 169 -14.55 0.58 7.63
N LYS A 170 -15.31 1.35 8.44
CA LYS A 170 -16.77 1.23 8.53
C LYS A 170 -17.15 -0.23 8.85
N ASP A 171 -18.01 -0.83 8.06
CA ASP A 171 -18.51 -2.20 8.16
C ASP A 171 -17.66 -3.24 7.40
N GLN A 172 -16.55 -2.83 6.81
CA GLN A 172 -15.68 -3.71 6.03
C GLN A 172 -14.41 -4.09 6.78
N ALA A 173 -14.06 -5.37 6.69
CA ALA A 173 -12.87 -5.97 7.28
C ALA A 173 -11.85 -6.34 6.20
N TRP A 174 -10.58 -6.00 6.42
CA TRP A 174 -9.48 -6.26 5.50
C TRP A 174 -8.33 -6.92 6.23
N ASP A 175 -7.94 -8.12 5.79
CA ASP A 175 -6.76 -8.80 6.29
C ASP A 175 -5.50 -8.22 5.63
N MET A 176 -4.75 -7.47 6.41
CA MET A 176 -3.53 -6.81 5.93
C MET A 176 -2.30 -7.62 6.34
N PRO A 177 -1.36 -7.85 5.40
CA PRO A 177 -0.11 -8.52 5.72
C PRO A 177 0.70 -7.70 6.72
N GLN A 178 1.24 -8.40 7.71
CA GLN A 178 2.13 -7.85 8.72
C GLN A 178 3.58 -8.22 8.40
N VAL A 179 4.52 -7.60 9.10
CA VAL A 179 5.92 -8.00 9.02
C VAL A 179 6.09 -9.46 9.43
N LEU A 180 6.82 -10.23 8.62
CA LEU A 180 7.24 -11.58 8.96
C LEU A 180 8.46 -11.49 9.87
N ILE A 181 8.34 -12.01 11.08
CA ILE A 181 9.44 -12.04 12.07
C ILE A 181 10.10 -13.42 12.00
N LEU A 182 11.41 -13.41 11.79
CA LEU A 182 12.28 -14.59 11.75
C LEU A 182 13.17 -14.64 12.99
#